data_c9a9280fc6610f8bb703f16b18bffe3b
#
_entry.id   c9a9280fc6610f8bb703f16b18bffe3b
#
_cell.length_a   1.000
_cell.length_b   1.000
_cell.length_c   1.000
_cell.angle_alpha   90.00
_cell.angle_beta   90.00
_cell.angle_gamma   90.00
#
_symmetry.space_group_name_H-M   'P 1'
#
loop_
_entity.id
_entity.type
_entity.pdbx_description
1 polymer ?
#
loop_
_entity_poly.entity_id
_entity_poly.type
_entity_poly.pdbx_seq_one_letter_code
_entity_poly.pdbx_strand_id
1 'polypeptide(L)'
;MSKNQEFVKFDKVDKSYDGKTLVVKDLNLDIAEGEFITMLGPSGSGKTTCLMMLAGFETPTNGEIYLDANPISNIPPHKRGIGMVFQNYALFPHMTVYENLAFPLKVRKIQKDEIDKKVDKALSMVSLSGFENRMPAQLSGGQQQRVAVARALVFDPAVVLMDEPLGALDKNLRESMQYEIKHIHESIGVTVVYVTHD
;
A
#
# COMPACT_ATOMS: atom_id res chain seq x y z
N MET A 1 5.89 -3.77 -24.61
CA MET A 1 7.10 -3.85 -23.76
C MET A 1 6.91 -5.08 -22.86
N SER A 2 7.91 -5.98 -22.74
CA SER A 2 7.81 -7.09 -21.79
C SER A 2 7.84 -6.52 -20.37
N LYS A 3 6.87 -6.92 -19.53
CA LYS A 3 6.84 -6.54 -18.11
C LYS A 3 8.09 -7.09 -17.43
N ASN A 4 8.68 -6.32 -16.51
CA ASN A 4 9.79 -6.79 -15.68
C ASN A 4 9.28 -7.90 -14.75
N GLN A 5 9.76 -9.14 -14.90
CA GLN A 5 9.31 -10.31 -14.14
C GLN A 5 9.82 -10.31 -12.69
N GLU A 6 10.89 -9.58 -12.41
CA GLU A 6 11.51 -9.43 -11.08
C GLU A 6 11.41 -7.96 -10.62
N PHE A 7 10.24 -7.35 -10.76
CA PHE A 7 10.06 -5.93 -10.42
C PHE A 7 10.18 -5.67 -8.91
N VAL A 8 9.58 -6.56 -8.08
CA VAL A 8 9.90 -6.66 -6.65
C VAL A 8 10.51 -8.03 -6.40
N LYS A 9 11.66 -8.09 -5.74
CA LYS A 9 12.34 -9.33 -5.43
C LYS A 9 12.76 -9.39 -3.98
N PHE A 10 12.40 -10.48 -3.32
CA PHE A 10 12.99 -10.90 -2.04
C PHE A 10 14.02 -11.98 -2.34
N ASP A 11 15.27 -11.77 -1.96
CA ASP A 11 16.36 -12.72 -2.16
C ASP A 11 16.91 -13.19 -0.80
N LYS A 12 16.56 -14.43 -0.44
CA LYS A 12 16.98 -15.12 0.79
C LYS A 12 16.74 -14.30 2.05
N VAL A 13 15.57 -13.67 2.14
CA VAL A 13 15.24 -12.75 3.21
C VAL A 13 14.89 -13.51 4.48
N ASP A 14 15.60 -13.19 5.55
CA ASP A 14 15.30 -13.61 6.92
C ASP A 14 14.88 -12.42 7.77
N LYS A 15 14.00 -12.66 8.75
CA LYS A 15 13.68 -11.68 9.80
C LYS A 15 13.59 -12.34 11.16
N SER A 16 14.35 -11.82 12.10
CA SER A 16 14.27 -12.11 13.53
C SER A 16 14.17 -10.80 14.31
N TYR A 17 13.34 -10.78 15.37
CA TYR A 17 13.24 -9.65 16.29
C TYR A 17 14.07 -9.83 17.56
N ASP A 18 14.34 -11.09 17.94
CA ASP A 18 15.07 -11.47 19.16
C ASP A 18 16.49 -12.01 18.89
N GLY A 19 16.87 -12.09 17.60
CA GLY A 19 18.14 -12.67 17.16
C GLY A 19 18.23 -14.20 17.26
N LYS A 20 17.13 -14.88 17.64
CA LYS A 20 17.06 -16.33 17.83
C LYS A 20 16.01 -17.00 16.98
N THR A 21 14.80 -16.44 16.98
CA THR A 21 13.65 -17.00 16.28
C THR A 21 13.43 -16.27 14.96
N LEU A 22 13.39 -17.01 13.85
CA LEU A 22 13.06 -16.43 12.55
C LEU A 22 11.54 -16.37 12.37
N VAL A 23 11.00 -15.16 12.23
CA VAL A 23 9.59 -14.90 11.87
C VAL A 23 9.40 -15.06 10.36
N VAL A 24 10.40 -14.68 9.57
CA VAL A 24 10.50 -14.93 8.13
C VAL A 24 11.81 -15.69 7.92
N LYS A 25 11.77 -16.76 7.11
CA LYS A 25 12.91 -17.64 6.89
C LYS A 25 13.10 -17.93 5.41
N ASP A 26 14.27 -17.61 4.88
CA ASP A 26 14.73 -17.88 3.51
C ASP A 26 13.64 -17.53 2.47
N LEU A 27 13.02 -16.36 2.63
CA LEU A 27 11.98 -15.91 1.72
C LEU A 27 12.60 -15.54 0.38
N ASN A 28 12.18 -16.27 -0.65
CA ASN A 28 12.48 -16.01 -2.05
C ASN A 28 11.16 -15.77 -2.77
N LEU A 29 10.94 -14.55 -3.29
CA LEU A 29 9.69 -14.18 -3.95
C LEU A 29 9.98 -13.14 -5.03
N ASP A 30 9.53 -13.41 -6.24
CA ASP A 30 9.56 -12.47 -7.36
C ASP A 30 8.13 -12.02 -7.69
N ILE A 31 7.95 -10.73 -7.89
CA ILE A 31 6.66 -10.11 -8.26
C ILE A 31 6.88 -9.33 -9.54
N ALA A 32 6.07 -9.60 -10.56
CA ALA A 32 6.17 -8.91 -11.83
C ALA A 32 5.59 -7.48 -11.76
N GLU A 33 6.05 -6.62 -12.64
CA GLU A 33 5.49 -5.27 -12.79
C GLU A 33 4.01 -5.31 -13.17
N GLY A 34 3.18 -4.59 -12.43
CA GLY A 34 1.73 -4.54 -12.60
C GLY A 34 1.01 -5.84 -12.17
N GLU A 35 1.65 -6.71 -11.41
CA GLU A 35 1.03 -7.89 -10.83
C GLU A 35 0.20 -7.53 -9.59
N PHE A 36 -0.91 -8.26 -9.39
CA PHE A 36 -1.67 -8.26 -8.15
C PHE A 36 -1.40 -9.57 -7.43
N ILE A 37 -0.55 -9.56 -6.42
CA ILE A 37 -0.24 -10.73 -5.61
C ILE A 37 -0.96 -10.69 -4.27
N THR A 38 -1.50 -11.84 -3.85
CA THR A 38 -2.11 -12.01 -2.53
C THR A 38 -1.26 -12.92 -1.67
N MET A 39 -0.83 -12.43 -0.51
CA MET A 39 -0.20 -13.21 0.55
C MET A 39 -1.27 -13.72 1.51
N LEU A 40 -1.60 -14.99 1.41
CA LEU A 40 -2.60 -15.65 2.24
C LEU A 40 -1.93 -16.53 3.30
N GLY A 41 -2.50 -16.58 4.51
CA GLY A 41 -2.04 -17.47 5.57
C GLY A 41 -2.55 -17.05 6.95
N PRO A 42 -2.38 -17.89 7.98
CA PRO A 42 -2.86 -17.59 9.33
C PRO A 42 -2.18 -16.38 9.96
N SER A 43 -2.81 -15.80 10.97
CA SER A 43 -2.19 -14.75 11.78
C SER A 43 -0.86 -15.23 12.38
N GLY A 44 0.16 -14.38 12.39
CA GLY A 44 1.49 -14.71 12.88
C GLY A 44 2.41 -15.46 11.90
N SER A 45 1.98 -15.71 10.65
CA SER A 45 2.82 -16.37 9.64
C SER A 45 3.86 -15.45 8.96
N GLY A 46 4.05 -14.23 9.45
CA GLY A 46 5.07 -13.31 8.93
C GLY A 46 4.66 -12.43 7.75
N LYS A 47 3.40 -12.50 7.26
CA LYS A 47 2.92 -11.70 6.11
C LYS A 47 3.07 -10.19 6.30
N THR A 48 2.54 -9.67 7.41
CA THR A 48 2.69 -8.25 7.77
C THR A 48 4.16 -7.87 7.92
N THR A 49 5.00 -8.77 8.47
CA THR A 49 6.45 -8.55 8.57
C THR A 49 7.10 -8.39 7.19
N CYS A 50 6.75 -9.25 6.22
CA CYS A 50 7.22 -9.13 4.84
C CYS A 50 6.79 -7.79 4.22
N LEU A 51 5.52 -7.41 4.42
CA LEU A 51 4.99 -6.14 3.95
C LEU A 51 5.73 -4.95 4.58
N MET A 52 5.99 -4.98 5.90
CA MET A 52 6.71 -3.93 6.62
C MET A 52 8.18 -3.82 6.18
N MET A 53 8.83 -4.94 5.85
CA MET A 53 10.18 -4.94 5.29
C MET A 53 10.19 -4.31 3.89
N LEU A 54 9.22 -4.63 3.03
CA LEU A 54 9.09 -4.01 1.70
C LEU A 54 8.75 -2.52 1.80
N ALA A 55 7.90 -2.12 2.73
CA ALA A 55 7.56 -0.72 3.00
C ALA A 55 8.72 0.09 3.61
N GLY A 56 9.69 -0.58 4.26
CA GLY A 56 10.84 0.05 4.91
C GLY A 56 10.64 0.44 6.37
N PHE A 57 9.58 -0.05 7.00
CA PHE A 57 9.37 0.10 8.45
C PHE A 57 10.16 -0.93 9.27
N GLU A 58 10.54 -2.04 8.62
CA GLU A 58 11.40 -3.08 9.17
C GLU A 58 12.58 -3.33 8.23
N THR A 59 13.72 -3.72 8.80
CA THR A 59 14.91 -4.11 8.01
C THR A 59 15.05 -5.62 8.07
N PRO A 60 15.36 -6.30 6.96
CA PRO A 60 15.72 -7.71 6.96
C PRO A 60 16.89 -7.98 7.92
N THR A 61 16.90 -9.17 8.56
CA THR A 61 18.05 -9.62 9.35
C THR A 61 19.16 -10.14 8.43
N ASN A 62 18.77 -10.87 7.36
CA ASN A 62 19.65 -11.32 6.29
C ASN A 62 18.90 -11.21 4.95
N GLY A 63 19.64 -11.33 3.85
CA GLY A 63 19.10 -11.22 2.50
C GLY A 63 18.90 -9.78 2.07
N GLU A 64 18.29 -9.60 0.89
CA GLU A 64 18.07 -8.27 0.32
C GLU A 64 16.70 -8.19 -0.36
N ILE A 65 16.13 -7.00 -0.37
CA ILE A 65 14.89 -6.69 -1.10
C ILE A 65 15.22 -5.70 -2.20
N TYR A 66 14.76 -6.01 -3.41
CA TYR A 66 14.96 -5.18 -4.59
C TYR A 66 13.63 -4.62 -5.10
N LEU A 67 13.68 -3.40 -5.61
CA LEU A 67 12.62 -2.77 -6.38
C LEU A 67 13.23 -2.26 -7.69
N ASP A 68 12.73 -2.76 -8.82
CA ASP A 68 13.26 -2.45 -10.15
C ASP A 68 14.80 -2.60 -10.21
N ALA A 69 15.28 -3.80 -9.80
CA ALA A 69 16.69 -4.19 -9.69
C ALA A 69 17.56 -3.36 -8.71
N ASN A 70 16.98 -2.39 -8.01
CA ASN A 70 17.71 -1.57 -7.04
C ASN A 70 17.49 -2.12 -5.61
N PRO A 71 18.54 -2.33 -4.80
CA PRO A 71 18.40 -2.77 -3.41
C PRO A 71 17.75 -1.66 -2.57
N ILE A 72 16.72 -2.01 -1.80
CA ILE A 72 15.94 -1.04 -1.03
C ILE A 72 15.95 -1.26 0.49
N SER A 73 16.59 -2.30 1.00
CA SER A 73 16.56 -2.62 2.44
C SER A 73 17.02 -1.48 3.34
N ASN A 74 17.97 -0.68 2.87
CA ASN A 74 18.52 0.48 3.59
C ASN A 74 17.90 1.83 3.17
N ILE A 75 16.90 1.82 2.29
CA ILE A 75 16.20 3.03 1.86
C ILE A 75 15.03 3.31 2.82
N PRO A 76 14.91 4.52 3.40
CA PRO A 76 13.81 4.84 4.29
C PRO A 76 12.46 4.86 3.56
N PRO A 77 11.33 4.60 4.25
CA PRO A 77 10.01 4.43 3.65
C PRO A 77 9.60 5.53 2.67
N HIS A 78 9.80 6.79 3.05
CA HIS A 78 9.39 7.96 2.25
C HIS A 78 10.16 8.13 0.94
N LYS A 79 11.26 7.39 0.73
CA LYS A 79 12.08 7.42 -0.49
C LYS A 79 11.89 6.21 -1.39
N ARG A 80 11.11 5.19 -0.96
CA ARG A 80 10.92 3.96 -1.75
C ARG A 80 9.91 4.09 -2.89
N GLY A 81 9.11 5.16 -2.93
CA GLY A 81 8.04 5.30 -3.94
C GLY A 81 6.91 4.28 -3.80
N ILE A 82 6.70 3.78 -2.60
CA ILE A 82 5.71 2.74 -2.27
C ILE A 82 4.53 3.38 -1.55
N GLY A 83 3.30 3.07 -1.99
CA GLY A 83 2.06 3.43 -1.30
C GLY A 83 1.66 2.36 -0.29
N MET A 84 1.00 2.74 0.82
CA MET A 84 0.56 1.78 1.82
C MET A 84 -0.84 2.08 2.34
N VAL A 85 -1.66 1.03 2.42
CA VAL A 85 -2.97 1.01 3.06
C VAL A 85 -2.87 0.10 4.28
N PHE A 86 -3.07 0.66 5.46
CA PHE A 86 -3.04 -0.05 6.75
C PHE A 86 -4.42 -0.61 7.10
N GLN A 87 -4.45 -1.63 7.94
CA GLN A 87 -5.66 -2.30 8.41
C GLN A 87 -6.71 -1.34 9.03
N ASN A 88 -6.24 -0.31 9.76
CA ASN A 88 -7.07 0.72 10.36
C ASN A 88 -7.18 2.00 9.51
N TYR A 89 -6.84 1.90 8.20
CA TYR A 89 -6.80 2.99 7.22
C TYR A 89 -5.78 4.09 7.54
N ALA A 90 -5.41 4.30 8.79
CA ALA A 90 -4.45 5.29 9.29
C ALA A 90 -4.68 6.72 8.71
N LEU A 91 -5.94 7.12 8.55
CA LEU A 91 -6.26 8.48 8.14
C LEU A 91 -5.92 9.44 9.27
N PHE A 92 -5.42 10.62 8.92
CA PHE A 92 -5.20 11.69 9.87
C PHE A 92 -6.54 12.28 10.31
N PRO A 93 -6.99 12.07 11.57
CA PRO A 93 -8.35 12.40 11.98
C PRO A 93 -8.61 13.91 12.08
N HIS A 94 -7.56 14.71 12.18
CA HIS A 94 -7.59 16.18 12.25
C HIS A 94 -7.41 16.87 10.89
N MET A 95 -7.33 16.09 9.82
CA MET A 95 -7.21 16.56 8.44
C MET A 95 -8.45 16.19 7.65
N THR A 96 -8.89 17.07 6.76
CA THR A 96 -9.94 16.78 5.77
C THR A 96 -9.50 15.66 4.81
N VAL A 97 -10.42 15.16 4.00
CA VAL A 97 -10.13 14.22 2.92
C VAL A 97 -9.08 14.80 1.96
N TYR A 98 -9.28 16.06 1.51
CA TYR A 98 -8.29 16.74 0.68
C TYR A 98 -6.91 16.79 1.34
N GLU A 99 -6.83 17.17 2.60
CA GLU A 99 -5.56 17.29 3.31
C GLU A 99 -4.87 15.93 3.50
N ASN A 100 -5.62 14.86 3.75
CA ASN A 100 -5.11 13.49 3.79
C ASN A 100 -4.46 13.07 2.46
N LEU A 101 -5.09 13.39 1.32
CA LEU A 101 -4.55 13.08 0.01
C LEU A 101 -3.40 14.02 -0.39
N ALA A 102 -3.48 15.29 -0.03
CA ALA A 102 -2.45 16.29 -0.32
C ALA A 102 -1.16 16.04 0.50
N PHE A 103 -1.25 15.41 1.66
CA PHE A 103 -0.11 15.21 2.57
C PHE A 103 1.09 14.53 1.91
N PRO A 104 0.98 13.35 1.26
CA PRO A 104 2.10 12.69 0.62
C PRO A 104 2.70 13.50 -0.55
N LEU A 105 1.91 14.34 -1.21
CA LEU A 105 2.37 15.23 -2.27
C LEU A 105 3.15 16.42 -1.73
N LYS A 106 2.68 17.02 -0.62
CA LYS A 106 3.39 18.09 0.09
C LYS A 106 4.76 17.65 0.61
N VAL A 107 4.84 16.43 1.17
CA VAL A 107 6.13 15.83 1.61
C VAL A 107 7.11 15.69 0.45
N ARG A 108 6.61 15.44 -0.77
CA ARG A 108 7.39 15.37 -2.00
C ARG A 108 7.66 16.73 -2.66
N LYS A 109 7.22 17.81 -2.00
CA LYS A 109 7.40 19.21 -2.47
C LYS A 109 6.75 19.49 -3.83
N ILE A 110 5.65 18.80 -4.15
CA ILE A 110 4.84 19.06 -5.34
C ILE A 110 4.20 20.44 -5.23
N GLN A 111 4.09 21.16 -6.34
CA GLN A 111 3.46 22.48 -6.39
C GLN A 111 1.94 22.40 -6.17
N LYS A 112 1.35 23.44 -5.59
CA LYS A 112 -0.05 23.45 -5.18
C LYS A 112 -1.03 23.12 -6.32
N ASP A 113 -0.85 23.74 -7.49
CA ASP A 113 -1.73 23.54 -8.64
C ASP A 113 -1.70 22.10 -9.16
N GLU A 114 -0.58 21.40 -9.01
CA GLU A 114 -0.43 19.99 -9.34
C GLU A 114 -1.04 19.10 -8.25
N ILE A 115 -0.93 19.49 -6.97
CA ILE A 115 -1.59 18.81 -5.85
C ILE A 115 -3.09 18.79 -6.08
N ASP A 116 -3.70 19.94 -6.38
CA ASP A 116 -5.15 20.06 -6.60
C ASP A 116 -5.60 19.08 -7.69
N LYS A 117 -4.94 19.06 -8.84
CA LYS A 117 -5.24 18.16 -9.96
C LYS A 117 -5.09 16.67 -9.58
N LYS A 118 -4.04 16.31 -8.84
CA LYS A 118 -3.80 14.92 -8.43
C LYS A 118 -4.83 14.46 -7.40
N VAL A 119 -5.22 15.32 -6.47
CA VAL A 119 -6.25 15.03 -5.47
C VAL A 119 -7.60 14.84 -6.14
N ASP A 120 -8.03 15.74 -7.04
CA ASP A 120 -9.27 15.62 -7.79
C ASP A 120 -9.33 14.31 -8.59
N LYS A 121 -8.23 13.98 -9.30
CA LYS A 121 -8.11 12.72 -10.04
C LYS A 121 -8.23 11.51 -9.11
N ALA A 122 -7.54 11.52 -7.97
CA ALA A 122 -7.57 10.40 -7.02
C ALA A 122 -8.96 10.23 -6.39
N LEU A 123 -9.67 11.31 -6.05
CA LEU A 123 -11.04 11.25 -5.53
C LEU A 123 -12.04 10.75 -6.58
N SER A 124 -11.90 11.19 -7.82
CA SER A 124 -12.72 10.68 -8.92
C SER A 124 -12.53 9.18 -9.13
N MET A 125 -11.29 8.70 -9.05
CA MET A 125 -10.94 7.28 -9.21
C MET A 125 -11.64 6.37 -8.18
N VAL A 126 -11.82 6.85 -6.95
CA VAL A 126 -12.49 6.10 -5.87
C VAL A 126 -13.95 6.52 -5.66
N SER A 127 -14.55 7.24 -6.60
CA SER A 127 -15.94 7.71 -6.56
C SER A 127 -16.27 8.54 -5.31
N LEU A 128 -15.37 9.44 -4.90
CA LEU A 128 -15.52 10.34 -3.75
C LEU A 128 -15.40 11.82 -4.12
N SER A 129 -15.64 12.20 -5.38
CA SER A 129 -15.73 13.62 -5.77
C SER A 129 -16.81 14.34 -4.94
N GLY A 130 -16.50 15.53 -4.44
CA GLY A 130 -17.39 16.31 -3.55
C GLY A 130 -17.21 16.00 -2.06
N PHE A 131 -16.24 15.13 -1.70
CA PHE A 131 -15.94 14.79 -0.29
C PHE A 131 -14.72 15.52 0.26
N GLU A 132 -14.10 16.42 -0.49
CA GLU A 132 -12.81 17.06 -0.23
C GLU A 132 -12.75 17.69 1.16
N ASN A 133 -13.85 18.35 1.58
CA ASN A 133 -13.92 19.11 2.83
C ASN A 133 -14.40 18.28 4.03
N ARG A 134 -14.74 17.00 3.85
CA ARG A 134 -15.17 16.14 4.96
C ARG A 134 -14.00 15.71 5.82
N MET A 135 -14.29 15.55 7.11
CA MET A 135 -13.36 14.92 8.06
C MET A 135 -13.54 13.40 8.04
N PRO A 136 -12.51 12.60 8.36
CA PRO A 136 -12.64 11.14 8.47
C PRO A 136 -13.82 10.66 9.31
N ALA A 137 -14.11 11.33 10.44
CA ALA A 137 -15.23 11.01 11.32
C ALA A 137 -16.63 11.19 10.65
N GLN A 138 -16.72 11.89 9.54
CA GLN A 138 -17.94 12.10 8.77
C GLN A 138 -18.13 11.07 7.65
N LEU A 139 -17.25 10.08 7.57
CA LEU A 139 -17.22 9.06 6.51
C LEU A 139 -17.62 7.69 7.06
N SER A 140 -18.33 6.90 6.26
CA SER A 140 -18.51 5.47 6.54
C SER A 140 -17.18 4.71 6.46
N GLY A 141 -17.10 3.50 7.03
CA GLY A 141 -15.89 2.67 6.98
C GLY A 141 -15.40 2.43 5.54
N GLY A 142 -16.30 2.09 4.62
CA GLY A 142 -15.95 1.93 3.20
C GLY A 142 -15.46 3.23 2.54
N GLN A 143 -16.02 4.39 2.91
CA GLN A 143 -15.54 5.68 2.42
C GLN A 143 -14.15 6.01 2.98
N GLN A 144 -13.90 5.73 4.27
CA GLN A 144 -12.56 5.90 4.86
C GLN A 144 -11.52 5.03 4.17
N GLN A 145 -11.87 3.78 3.87
CA GLN A 145 -11.00 2.88 3.12
C GLN A 145 -10.69 3.42 1.71
N ARG A 146 -11.69 3.88 0.97
CA ARG A 146 -11.48 4.50 -0.36
C ARG A 146 -10.55 5.71 -0.28
N VAL A 147 -10.68 6.54 0.74
CA VAL A 147 -9.74 7.64 0.98
C VAL A 147 -8.33 7.13 1.24
N ALA A 148 -8.17 6.05 2.02
CA ALA A 148 -6.85 5.45 2.27
C ALA A 148 -6.22 4.87 1.01
N VAL A 149 -7.01 4.21 0.15
CA VAL A 149 -6.56 3.71 -1.17
C VAL A 149 -6.17 4.89 -2.08
N ALA A 150 -7.01 5.92 -2.17
CA ALA A 150 -6.72 7.12 -2.95
C ALA A 150 -5.42 7.81 -2.48
N ARG A 151 -5.21 7.92 -1.15
CA ARG A 151 -3.99 8.49 -0.56
C ARG A 151 -2.75 7.68 -0.90
N ALA A 152 -2.86 6.35 -0.95
CA ALA A 152 -1.75 5.48 -1.34
C ALA A 152 -1.39 5.61 -2.82
N LEU A 153 -2.36 5.97 -3.69
CA LEU A 153 -2.20 6.07 -5.14
C LEU A 153 -1.87 7.47 -5.65
N VAL A 154 -2.20 8.53 -4.88
CA VAL A 154 -2.20 9.93 -5.34
C VAL A 154 -0.87 10.45 -5.89
N PHE A 155 0.24 9.84 -5.51
CA PHE A 155 1.59 10.22 -5.96
C PHE A 155 2.17 9.28 -7.03
N ASP A 156 1.32 8.46 -7.67
CA ASP A 156 1.68 7.49 -8.71
C ASP A 156 2.80 6.53 -8.24
N PRO A 157 2.56 5.72 -7.18
CA PRO A 157 3.58 4.83 -6.62
C PRO A 157 3.95 3.68 -7.57
N ALA A 158 5.17 3.14 -7.43
CA ALA A 158 5.62 1.96 -8.15
C ALA A 158 4.89 0.68 -7.66
N VAL A 159 4.63 0.61 -6.35
CA VAL A 159 3.97 -0.51 -5.69
C VAL A 159 2.98 0.02 -4.64
N VAL A 160 1.84 -0.65 -4.50
CA VAL A 160 0.89 -0.42 -3.41
C VAL A 160 0.83 -1.65 -2.52
N LEU A 161 1.05 -1.44 -1.24
CA LEU A 161 0.97 -2.47 -0.19
C LEU A 161 -0.35 -2.32 0.55
N MET A 162 -1.03 -3.42 0.81
CA MET A 162 -2.31 -3.45 1.52
C MET A 162 -2.25 -4.49 2.63
N ASP A 163 -2.26 -4.03 3.89
CA ASP A 163 -2.23 -4.89 5.08
C ASP A 163 -3.64 -5.08 5.63
N GLU A 164 -4.25 -6.21 5.34
CA GLU A 164 -5.63 -6.57 5.73
C GLU A 164 -6.65 -5.43 5.54
N PRO A 165 -6.69 -4.77 4.38
CA PRO A 165 -7.42 -3.52 4.21
C PRO A 165 -8.94 -3.66 4.36
N LEU A 166 -9.48 -4.89 4.33
CA LEU A 166 -10.90 -5.20 4.41
C LEU A 166 -11.32 -5.85 5.73
N GLY A 167 -10.37 -6.09 6.65
CA GLY A 167 -10.61 -6.84 7.89
C GLY A 167 -11.65 -6.20 8.83
N ALA A 168 -11.80 -4.87 8.79
CA ALA A 168 -12.73 -4.12 9.64
C ALA A 168 -14.16 -3.98 9.04
N LEU A 169 -14.41 -4.50 7.82
CA LEU A 169 -15.69 -4.35 7.12
C LEU A 169 -16.60 -5.56 7.31
N ASP A 170 -17.92 -5.33 7.28
CA ASP A 170 -18.89 -6.41 7.17
C ASP A 170 -18.75 -7.16 5.83
N LYS A 171 -19.34 -8.37 5.75
CA LYS A 171 -19.18 -9.26 4.61
C LYS A 171 -19.60 -8.63 3.28
N ASN A 172 -20.76 -7.98 3.23
CA ASN A 172 -21.30 -7.44 1.97
C ASN A 172 -20.43 -6.26 1.47
N LEU A 173 -20.02 -5.39 2.39
CA LEU A 173 -19.16 -4.28 2.07
C LEU A 173 -17.75 -4.76 1.67
N ARG A 174 -17.25 -5.82 2.30
CA ARG A 174 -15.96 -6.45 1.96
C ARG A 174 -15.96 -6.95 0.52
N GLU A 175 -16.97 -7.73 0.12
CA GLU A 175 -17.11 -8.23 -1.25
C GLU A 175 -17.16 -7.08 -2.28
N SER A 176 -17.96 -6.05 -2.02
CA SER A 176 -18.02 -4.86 -2.88
C SER A 176 -16.66 -4.17 -3.01
N MET A 177 -15.93 -4.00 -1.90
CA MET A 177 -14.63 -3.35 -1.89
C MET A 177 -13.52 -4.16 -2.56
N GLN A 178 -13.59 -5.50 -2.53
CA GLN A 178 -12.67 -6.36 -3.30
C GLN A 178 -12.80 -6.10 -4.80
N TYR A 179 -14.04 -6.02 -5.32
CA TYR A 179 -14.27 -5.69 -6.72
C TYR A 179 -13.75 -4.29 -7.08
N GLU A 180 -13.94 -3.31 -6.21
CA GLU A 180 -13.44 -1.95 -6.44
C GLU A 180 -11.90 -1.89 -6.48
N ILE A 181 -11.22 -2.52 -5.52
CA ILE A 181 -9.75 -2.57 -5.49
C ILE A 181 -9.23 -3.24 -6.77
N LYS A 182 -9.85 -4.36 -7.19
CA LYS A 182 -9.48 -5.05 -8.42
C LYS A 182 -9.69 -4.15 -9.65
N HIS A 183 -10.83 -3.47 -9.75
CA HIS A 183 -11.11 -2.55 -10.85
C HIS A 183 -10.12 -1.38 -10.91
N ILE A 184 -9.77 -0.81 -9.76
CA ILE A 184 -8.74 0.24 -9.67
C ILE A 184 -7.40 -0.30 -10.16
N HIS A 185 -6.98 -1.49 -9.70
CA HIS A 185 -5.75 -2.13 -10.16
C HIS A 185 -5.74 -2.34 -11.69
N GLU A 186 -6.80 -2.92 -12.24
CA GLU A 186 -6.93 -3.16 -13.69
C GLU A 186 -6.87 -1.86 -14.51
N SER A 187 -7.42 -0.75 -13.98
CA SER A 187 -7.44 0.54 -14.67
C SER A 187 -6.10 1.27 -14.66
N ILE A 188 -5.29 1.08 -13.60
CA ILE A 188 -4.04 1.81 -13.38
C ILE A 188 -2.83 0.96 -13.76
N GLY A 189 -2.91 -0.37 -13.56
CA GLY A 189 -1.82 -1.31 -13.82
C GLY A 189 -0.67 -1.22 -12.81
N VAL A 190 -0.89 -0.66 -11.61
CA VAL A 190 0.12 -0.58 -10.54
C VAL A 190 0.36 -1.96 -9.93
N THR A 191 1.59 -2.26 -9.51
CA THR A 191 1.89 -3.49 -8.77
C THR A 191 1.26 -3.45 -7.38
N VAL A 192 0.54 -4.50 -6.98
CA VAL A 192 -0.14 -4.58 -5.69
C VAL A 192 0.30 -5.81 -4.91
N VAL A 193 0.67 -5.62 -3.64
CA VAL A 193 0.90 -6.70 -2.67
C VAL A 193 -0.19 -6.61 -1.61
N TYR A 194 -1.06 -7.59 -1.59
CA TYR A 194 -2.24 -7.66 -0.72
C TYR A 194 -2.07 -8.74 0.33
N VAL A 195 -2.15 -8.39 1.60
CA VAL A 195 -2.10 -9.34 2.72
C VAL A 195 -3.49 -9.56 3.26
N THR A 196 -3.86 -10.82 3.45
CA THR A 196 -5.12 -11.23 4.07
C THR A 196 -4.97 -12.56 4.81
N HIS A 197 -5.90 -12.85 5.69
CA HIS A 197 -6.07 -14.14 6.36
C HIS A 197 -7.35 -14.86 5.90
N ASP A 198 -8.15 -14.25 5.01
CA ASP A 198 -9.48 -14.71 4.56
C ASP A 198 -9.55 -14.73 3.03
#